data_412c4e2e9f27d257939fcfb300c36732
#
_entry.id   412c4e2e9f27d257939fcfb300c36732
#
_cell.length_a   1.000
_cell.length_b   1.000
_cell.length_c   1.000
_cell.angle_alpha   90.00
_cell.angle_beta   90.00
_cell.angle_gamma   90.00
#
_symmetry.space_group_name_H-M   'P 1'
#
loop_
_entity.id
_entity.type
_entity.pdbx_description
1 polymer ?
#
loop_
_entity_poly.entity_id
_entity_poly.type
_entity_poly.pdbx_seq_one_letter_code
_entity_poly.pdbx_strand_id
1 'polypeptide(L)'
;MMCLFSIRFNLNSKSSHLAVLLCLLVFIRFSLEGESPDYLNIQTRIQEIFETSKSSVVRVKATREIVSDGKTRRILKMGSGFFVSKDGQVLTTGLLKDPDRIWVEHMGSFYLAEKLGQDILCNLSLLKLETTPKSFSFVTLSDFLEESKVGSILVALTCALEFDVGPTFGILQSEEFSFGKRLFPTKMLRTSLALGPGEIGAPVFDLRGKFVGISHAGLPDLKSSFLLPANACMRIREALTFSGGVDYGWFGITTTRQLNDTSGFDIVVQNLIDESPAAESLIKSGDIIRKVGNRLVNQQGDLAHAAFFSRPNTFVEFLVIRGGKEIKIPIKVAKRPSFSNDVADMEDSILEDGSDRHSPANNNDSNQTSPF
;
A
#
# COMPACT_ATOMS: atom_id res chain seq x y z
N MET A 1 -5.81 44.09 28.16
CA MET A 1 -6.70 45.22 28.45
C MET A 1 -8.10 44.65 28.58
N MET A 2 -8.45 44.17 29.79
CA MET A 2 -9.72 43.53 30.16
C MET A 2 -10.74 44.60 30.54
N CYS A 3 -11.80 44.78 29.75
CA CYS A 3 -12.96 45.56 30.15
C CYS A 3 -13.88 44.68 30.99
N LEU A 4 -13.85 44.89 32.31
CA LEU A 4 -14.82 44.35 33.25
C LEU A 4 -16.12 45.18 33.16
N PHE A 5 -17.15 44.64 32.50
CA PHE A 5 -18.51 45.15 32.59
C PHE A 5 -19.12 44.70 33.92
N SER A 6 -19.24 45.65 34.87
CA SER A 6 -19.94 45.46 36.14
C SER A 6 -21.46 45.63 35.87
N ILE A 7 -22.18 44.56 35.70
CA ILE A 7 -23.65 44.59 35.64
C ILE A 7 -24.20 44.47 37.07
N ARG A 8 -24.70 45.58 37.63
CA ARG A 8 -25.47 45.53 38.88
C ARG A 8 -26.87 45.02 38.60
N PHE A 9 -27.16 43.79 38.99
CA PHE A 9 -28.49 43.23 38.99
C PHE A 9 -29.26 43.69 40.24
N ASN A 10 -30.40 44.34 40.03
CA ASN A 10 -31.34 44.69 41.10
C ASN A 10 -32.28 43.49 41.32
N LEU A 11 -32.13 42.79 42.46
CA LEU A 11 -32.68 41.48 42.77
C LEU A 11 -34.15 41.48 43.24
N ASN A 12 -34.90 42.59 43.05
CA ASN A 12 -36.20 42.75 43.70
C ASN A 12 -37.44 42.68 42.80
N SER A 13 -37.37 42.05 41.66
CA SER A 13 -38.55 41.79 40.80
C SER A 13 -38.62 40.32 40.33
N LYS A 14 -39.87 39.79 40.29
CA LYS A 14 -40.14 38.42 39.80
C LYS A 14 -39.60 38.14 38.38
N SER A 15 -39.36 39.21 37.61
CA SER A 15 -38.78 39.12 36.26
C SER A 15 -37.25 38.86 36.29
N SER A 16 -36.50 39.28 37.34
CA SER A 16 -35.09 38.99 37.46
C SER A 16 -34.79 37.53 37.85
N HIS A 17 -35.68 36.91 38.64
CA HIS A 17 -35.57 35.47 38.94
C HIS A 17 -35.81 34.59 37.70
N LEU A 18 -36.72 34.99 36.82
CA LEU A 18 -37.00 34.29 35.58
C LEU A 18 -35.83 34.41 34.59
N ALA A 19 -35.20 35.60 34.51
CA ALA A 19 -34.03 35.84 33.68
C ALA A 19 -32.80 35.03 34.15
N VAL A 20 -32.58 34.97 35.49
CA VAL A 20 -31.48 34.17 36.07
C VAL A 20 -31.72 32.66 35.83
N LEU A 21 -32.99 32.20 35.97
CA LEU A 21 -33.37 30.81 35.71
C LEU A 21 -33.17 30.46 34.22
N LEU A 22 -33.53 31.37 33.32
CA LEU A 22 -33.32 31.19 31.87
C LEU A 22 -31.83 31.17 31.50
N CYS A 23 -31.01 32.04 32.10
CA CYS A 23 -29.57 32.03 31.93
C CYS A 23 -28.93 30.74 32.48
N LEU A 24 -29.40 30.25 33.64
CA LEU A 24 -28.94 28.98 34.21
C LEU A 24 -29.35 27.79 33.31
N LEU A 25 -30.54 27.80 32.74
CA LEU A 25 -30.99 26.74 31.79
C LEU A 25 -30.21 26.79 30.49
N VAL A 26 -29.85 27.96 29.99
CA VAL A 26 -28.98 28.11 28.80
C VAL A 26 -27.58 27.65 29.12
N PHE A 27 -27.04 28.02 30.31
CA PHE A 27 -25.72 27.54 30.76
C PHE A 27 -25.70 26.01 30.96
N ILE A 28 -26.75 25.42 31.51
CA ILE A 28 -26.86 23.98 31.68
C ILE A 28 -26.97 23.28 30.31
N ARG A 29 -27.66 23.86 29.32
CA ARG A 29 -27.65 23.32 27.96
C ARG A 29 -26.29 23.40 27.28
N PHE A 30 -25.55 24.50 27.46
CA PHE A 30 -24.18 24.65 26.95
C PHE A 30 -23.17 23.71 27.62
N SER A 31 -23.40 23.36 28.91
CA SER A 31 -22.54 22.40 29.63
C SER A 31 -22.93 20.93 29.38
N LEU A 32 -24.10 20.66 28.75
CA LEU A 32 -24.53 19.31 28.36
C LEU A 32 -24.19 18.95 26.92
N GLU A 33 -23.74 19.89 26.09
CA GLU A 33 -22.99 19.64 24.86
C GLU A 33 -21.52 19.40 25.22
N GLY A 34 -21.27 18.40 26.06
CA GLY A 34 -19.94 17.88 26.29
C GLY A 34 -19.45 17.34 24.94
N GLU A 35 -18.33 17.86 24.46
CA GLU A 35 -17.59 17.26 23.35
C GLU A 35 -17.56 15.75 23.58
N SER A 36 -18.09 14.99 22.63
CA SER A 36 -18.01 13.52 22.71
C SER A 36 -16.52 13.16 22.89
N PRO A 37 -16.18 12.30 23.86
CA PRO A 37 -14.78 11.92 24.06
C PRO A 37 -14.13 11.50 22.75
N ASP A 38 -12.87 11.88 22.50
CA ASP A 38 -12.16 11.63 21.24
C ASP A 38 -12.23 10.16 20.76
N TYR A 39 -12.29 9.21 21.70
CA TYR A 39 -12.44 7.78 21.36
C TYR A 39 -13.79 7.44 20.71
N LEU A 40 -14.87 8.15 21.05
CA LEU A 40 -16.17 7.98 20.38
C LEU A 40 -16.12 8.46 18.94
N ASN A 41 -15.31 9.49 18.67
CA ASN A 41 -15.07 9.95 17.30
C ASN A 41 -14.33 8.89 16.47
N ILE A 42 -13.32 8.23 17.02
CA ILE A 42 -12.59 7.15 16.33
C ILE A 42 -13.51 5.96 16.04
N GLN A 43 -14.28 5.50 17.04
CA GLN A 43 -15.23 4.41 16.87
C GLN A 43 -16.25 4.74 15.78
N THR A 44 -16.86 5.93 15.83
CA THR A 44 -17.83 6.38 14.83
C THR A 44 -17.21 6.40 13.43
N ARG A 45 -15.98 6.89 13.29
CA ARG A 45 -15.27 6.90 11.99
C ARG A 45 -15.01 5.50 11.45
N ILE A 46 -14.61 4.55 12.29
CA ILE A 46 -14.43 3.15 11.88
C ILE A 46 -15.76 2.56 11.40
N GLN A 47 -16.85 2.82 12.13
CA GLN A 47 -18.19 2.37 11.75
C GLN A 47 -18.66 2.98 10.42
N GLU A 48 -18.46 4.27 10.21
CA GLU A 48 -18.77 4.96 8.96
C GLU A 48 -18.00 4.37 7.78
N ILE A 49 -16.68 4.15 7.93
CA ILE A 49 -15.83 3.52 6.89
C ILE A 49 -16.37 2.12 6.55
N PHE A 50 -16.69 1.34 7.58
CA PHE A 50 -17.24 0.00 7.38
C PHE A 50 -18.58 0.05 6.63
N GLU A 51 -19.54 0.84 7.09
CA GLU A 51 -20.87 0.91 6.47
C GLU A 51 -20.83 1.42 5.03
N THR A 52 -19.98 2.39 4.73
CA THR A 52 -19.87 2.97 3.38
C THR A 52 -19.10 2.08 2.40
N SER A 53 -18.15 1.28 2.89
CA SER A 53 -17.20 0.55 2.03
C SER A 53 -17.35 -0.97 2.06
N LYS A 54 -18.11 -1.56 3.00
CA LYS A 54 -18.25 -3.03 3.10
C LYS A 54 -18.77 -3.69 1.82
N SER A 55 -19.66 -3.01 1.09
CA SER A 55 -20.22 -3.52 -0.17
C SER A 55 -19.20 -3.45 -1.35
N SER A 56 -18.05 -2.83 -1.16
CA SER A 56 -16.97 -2.89 -2.14
C SER A 56 -16.07 -4.12 -1.97
N VAL A 57 -16.10 -4.77 -0.79
CA VAL A 57 -15.18 -5.86 -0.44
C VAL A 57 -15.75 -7.20 -0.88
N VAL A 58 -14.89 -8.05 -1.38
CA VAL A 58 -15.24 -9.38 -1.89
C VAL A 58 -14.25 -10.43 -1.39
N ARG A 59 -14.70 -11.68 -1.34
CA ARG A 59 -13.83 -12.83 -1.19
C ARG A 59 -13.48 -13.39 -2.57
N VAL A 60 -12.19 -13.58 -2.83
CA VAL A 60 -11.70 -14.15 -4.07
C VAL A 60 -11.26 -15.59 -3.81
N LYS A 61 -11.79 -16.54 -4.60
CA LYS A 61 -11.46 -17.97 -4.55
C LYS A 61 -10.88 -18.39 -5.89
N ALA A 62 -9.63 -18.83 -5.91
CA ALA A 62 -8.97 -19.35 -7.10
C ALA A 62 -8.70 -20.84 -6.94
N THR A 63 -9.01 -21.63 -7.98
CA THR A 63 -8.79 -23.08 -7.97
C THR A 63 -7.88 -23.49 -9.11
N ARG A 64 -7.03 -24.48 -8.85
CA ARG A 64 -6.17 -25.12 -9.85
C ARG A 64 -6.09 -26.61 -9.60
N GLU A 65 -6.20 -27.39 -10.65
CA GLU A 65 -5.97 -28.83 -10.61
C GLU A 65 -4.51 -29.13 -11.00
N ILE A 66 -3.83 -29.90 -10.15
CA ILE A 66 -2.45 -30.35 -10.37
C ILE A 66 -2.47 -31.86 -10.44
N VAL A 67 -1.88 -32.40 -11.49
CA VAL A 67 -1.65 -33.84 -11.63
C VAL A 67 -0.21 -34.12 -11.23
N SER A 68 -0.03 -34.87 -10.14
CA SER A 68 1.27 -35.35 -9.68
C SER A 68 1.16 -36.82 -9.28
N ASP A 69 2.10 -37.65 -9.73
CA ASP A 69 2.17 -39.09 -9.47
C ASP A 69 0.86 -39.85 -9.81
N GLY A 70 0.22 -39.45 -10.93
CA GLY A 70 -1.03 -40.05 -11.39
C GLY A 70 -2.26 -39.71 -10.52
N LYS A 71 -2.13 -38.78 -9.56
CA LYS A 71 -3.23 -38.30 -8.72
C LYS A 71 -3.55 -36.85 -9.06
N THR A 72 -4.82 -36.56 -9.22
CA THR A 72 -5.30 -35.16 -9.36
C THR A 72 -5.55 -34.58 -7.98
N ARG A 73 -4.90 -33.45 -7.70
CA ARG A 73 -5.12 -32.64 -6.50
C ARG A 73 -5.71 -31.30 -6.92
N ARG A 74 -6.71 -30.82 -6.19
CA ARG A 74 -7.25 -29.47 -6.37
C ARG A 74 -6.67 -28.56 -5.29
N ILE A 75 -6.00 -27.49 -5.72
CA ILE A 75 -5.56 -26.41 -4.85
C ILE A 75 -6.65 -25.35 -4.85
N LEU A 76 -7.03 -24.89 -3.67
CA LEU A 76 -7.90 -23.73 -3.45
C LEU A 76 -7.10 -22.66 -2.72
N LYS A 77 -7.02 -21.46 -3.28
CA LYS A 77 -6.49 -20.28 -2.60
C LYS A 77 -7.62 -19.28 -2.40
N MET A 78 -7.72 -18.75 -1.19
CA MET A 78 -8.69 -17.71 -0.83
C MET A 78 -7.98 -16.46 -0.40
N GLY A 79 -8.55 -15.30 -0.74
CA GLY A 79 -8.08 -14.00 -0.33
C GLY A 79 -9.20 -12.98 -0.35
N SER A 80 -8.93 -11.81 0.15
CA SER A 80 -9.80 -10.66 0.02
C SER A 80 -9.54 -9.94 -1.32
N GLY A 81 -10.51 -9.17 -1.77
CA GLY A 81 -10.40 -8.26 -2.89
C GLY A 81 -11.43 -7.15 -2.76
N PHE A 82 -11.42 -6.22 -3.68
CA PHE A 82 -12.40 -5.15 -3.68
C PHE A 82 -12.67 -4.61 -5.08
N PHE A 83 -13.88 -4.15 -5.30
CA PHE A 83 -14.25 -3.48 -6.54
C PHE A 83 -13.51 -2.15 -6.69
N VAL A 84 -12.98 -1.90 -7.88
CA VAL A 84 -12.26 -0.67 -8.25
C VAL A 84 -12.91 0.08 -9.42
N SER A 85 -14.04 -0.40 -9.89
CA SER A 85 -14.80 0.24 -10.95
C SER A 85 -16.27 -0.19 -10.92
N LYS A 86 -17.13 0.65 -11.49
CA LYS A 86 -18.58 0.38 -11.62
C LYS A 86 -18.92 -0.79 -12.55
N ASP A 87 -18.00 -1.19 -13.40
CA ASP A 87 -18.16 -2.29 -14.36
C ASP A 87 -17.66 -3.64 -13.82
N GLY A 88 -17.39 -3.74 -12.52
CA GLY A 88 -17.07 -4.99 -11.84
C GLY A 88 -15.61 -5.44 -11.98
N GLN A 89 -14.66 -4.51 -12.09
CA GLN A 89 -13.26 -4.82 -11.92
C GLN A 89 -12.93 -4.99 -10.43
N VAL A 90 -12.20 -6.04 -10.09
CA VAL A 90 -11.77 -6.37 -8.73
C VAL A 90 -10.25 -6.40 -8.67
N LEU A 91 -9.70 -5.73 -7.67
CA LEU A 91 -8.29 -5.77 -7.35
C LEU A 91 -8.06 -6.75 -6.18
N THR A 92 -7.04 -7.60 -6.30
CA THR A 92 -6.65 -8.58 -5.26
C THR A 92 -5.16 -8.87 -5.33
N THR A 93 -4.63 -9.53 -4.30
CA THR A 93 -3.23 -9.98 -4.25
C THR A 93 -3.16 -11.48 -3.96
N GLY A 94 -1.99 -12.08 -4.20
CA GLY A 94 -1.74 -13.45 -3.79
C GLY A 94 -2.55 -14.53 -4.53
N LEU A 95 -3.07 -14.24 -5.73
CA LEU A 95 -3.74 -15.26 -6.55
C LEU A 95 -2.79 -16.36 -6.99
N LEU A 96 -3.38 -17.54 -7.21
CA LEU A 96 -2.66 -18.64 -7.87
C LEU A 96 -2.17 -18.18 -9.27
N LYS A 97 -0.98 -18.65 -9.63
CA LYS A 97 -0.50 -18.54 -11.01
C LYS A 97 -1.35 -19.46 -11.89
N ASP A 98 -1.92 -18.92 -12.96
CA ASP A 98 -2.73 -19.65 -13.92
C ASP A 98 -3.83 -20.54 -13.28
N PRO A 99 -4.80 -19.94 -12.57
CA PRO A 99 -5.91 -20.68 -11.99
C PRO A 99 -6.86 -21.18 -13.09
N ASP A 100 -7.43 -22.37 -12.90
CA ASP A 100 -8.43 -22.91 -13.82
C ASP A 100 -9.75 -22.15 -13.73
N ARG A 101 -10.09 -21.68 -12.50
CA ARG A 101 -11.30 -20.90 -12.23
C ARG A 101 -11.06 -19.89 -11.11
N ILE A 102 -11.69 -18.74 -11.28
CA ILE A 102 -11.72 -17.67 -10.27
C ILE A 102 -13.19 -17.35 -9.95
N TRP A 103 -13.52 -17.46 -8.67
CA TRP A 103 -14.81 -17.07 -8.13
C TRP A 103 -14.66 -15.86 -7.24
N VAL A 104 -15.56 -14.90 -7.41
CA VAL A 104 -15.70 -13.74 -6.54
C VAL A 104 -17.01 -13.89 -5.78
N GLU A 105 -16.92 -13.97 -4.46
CA GLU A 105 -18.09 -13.99 -3.58
C GLU A 105 -18.35 -12.59 -3.05
N HIS A 106 -19.56 -12.10 -3.28
CA HIS A 106 -20.03 -10.81 -2.82
C HIS A 106 -21.39 -10.97 -2.16
N MET A 107 -21.49 -10.63 -0.86
CA MET A 107 -22.72 -10.70 -0.06
C MET A 107 -23.46 -12.05 -0.22
N GLY A 108 -22.73 -13.16 -0.12
CA GLY A 108 -23.24 -14.52 -0.23
C GLY A 108 -23.56 -15.01 -1.66
N SER A 109 -23.38 -14.18 -2.67
CA SER A 109 -23.56 -14.56 -4.07
C SER A 109 -22.21 -14.78 -4.77
N PHE A 110 -22.12 -15.79 -5.64
CA PHE A 110 -20.89 -16.15 -6.36
C PHE A 110 -20.95 -15.67 -7.81
N TYR A 111 -19.88 -15.07 -8.26
CA TYR A 111 -19.68 -14.55 -9.61
C TYR A 111 -18.42 -15.15 -10.21
N LEU A 112 -18.51 -15.63 -11.46
CA LEU A 112 -17.33 -16.06 -12.19
C LEU A 112 -16.55 -14.82 -12.65
N ALA A 113 -15.23 -14.89 -12.54
CA ALA A 113 -14.35 -13.81 -12.95
C ALA A 113 -13.20 -14.33 -13.82
N GLU A 114 -12.79 -13.49 -14.76
CA GLU A 114 -11.59 -13.67 -15.56
C GLU A 114 -10.45 -12.79 -15.05
N LYS A 115 -9.22 -13.22 -15.25
CA LYS A 115 -8.03 -12.44 -14.94
C LYS A 115 -7.70 -11.52 -16.12
N LEU A 116 -7.91 -10.21 -15.98
CA LEU A 116 -7.51 -9.21 -16.98
C LEU A 116 -5.99 -9.07 -17.06
N GLY A 117 -5.30 -9.23 -15.94
CA GLY A 117 -3.86 -9.16 -15.88
C GLY A 117 -3.32 -9.38 -14.47
N GLN A 118 -2.03 -9.61 -14.40
CA GLN A 118 -1.31 -9.81 -13.14
C GLN A 118 0.06 -9.15 -13.20
N ASP A 119 0.37 -8.39 -12.18
CA ASP A 119 1.73 -7.94 -11.91
C ASP A 119 2.43 -8.93 -10.99
N ILE A 120 3.40 -9.64 -11.55
CA ILE A 120 4.16 -10.66 -10.83
C ILE A 120 5.03 -10.02 -9.74
N LEU A 121 5.60 -8.85 -10.03
CA LEU A 121 6.58 -8.21 -9.16
C LEU A 121 5.96 -7.72 -7.84
N CYS A 122 4.76 -7.15 -7.90
CA CYS A 122 4.00 -6.73 -6.72
C CYS A 122 2.88 -7.72 -6.36
N ASN A 123 2.79 -8.87 -7.04
CA ASN A 123 1.78 -9.90 -6.82
C ASN A 123 0.33 -9.33 -6.77
N LEU A 124 0.04 -8.36 -7.66
CA LEU A 124 -1.26 -7.71 -7.76
C LEU A 124 -2.00 -8.22 -9.00
N SER A 125 -3.25 -8.62 -8.84
CA SER A 125 -4.09 -9.12 -9.93
C SER A 125 -5.32 -8.25 -10.11
N LEU A 126 -5.66 -7.99 -11.39
CA LEU A 126 -6.88 -7.33 -11.78
C LEU A 126 -7.82 -8.36 -12.40
N LEU A 127 -9.00 -8.49 -11.83
CA LEU A 127 -10.05 -9.41 -12.27
C LEU A 127 -11.20 -8.61 -12.87
N LYS A 128 -11.99 -9.26 -13.71
CA LYS A 128 -13.25 -8.77 -14.27
C LYS A 128 -14.34 -9.81 -14.04
N LEU A 129 -15.44 -9.40 -13.42
CA LEU A 129 -16.61 -10.27 -13.30
C LEU A 129 -17.30 -10.42 -14.65
N GLU A 130 -17.72 -11.64 -15.00
CA GLU A 130 -18.55 -11.90 -16.18
C GLU A 130 -19.94 -11.24 -16.06
N THR A 131 -20.47 -11.24 -14.84
CA THR A 131 -21.74 -10.56 -14.50
C THR A 131 -21.55 -9.77 -13.21
N THR A 132 -22.03 -8.51 -13.17
CA THR A 132 -21.89 -7.66 -12.00
C THR A 132 -23.05 -7.83 -11.03
N PRO A 133 -22.82 -7.68 -9.72
CA PRO A 133 -23.90 -7.58 -8.74
C PRO A 133 -24.84 -6.42 -9.08
N LYS A 134 -26.11 -6.54 -8.69
CA LYS A 134 -27.13 -5.47 -8.89
C LYS A 134 -26.79 -4.19 -8.14
N SER A 135 -26.15 -4.29 -6.98
CA SER A 135 -25.75 -3.16 -6.14
C SER A 135 -24.43 -3.47 -5.45
N PHE A 136 -23.47 -2.59 -5.57
CA PHE A 136 -22.17 -2.63 -4.89
C PHE A 136 -21.55 -1.24 -4.93
N SER A 137 -20.66 -0.95 -4.00
CA SER A 137 -19.76 0.21 -4.04
C SER A 137 -18.40 -0.19 -4.62
N PHE A 138 -17.59 0.78 -5.00
CA PHE A 138 -16.22 0.54 -5.44
C PHE A 138 -15.28 1.57 -4.84
N VAL A 139 -14.03 1.15 -4.64
CA VAL A 139 -12.97 1.99 -4.10
C VAL A 139 -12.36 2.81 -5.22
N THR A 140 -12.35 4.13 -5.06
CA THR A 140 -11.66 5.03 -5.99
C THR A 140 -10.18 5.05 -5.67
N LEU A 141 -9.37 4.61 -6.62
CA LEU A 141 -7.92 4.72 -6.55
C LEU A 141 -7.54 6.14 -6.99
N SER A 142 -7.01 6.94 -6.10
CA SER A 142 -6.60 8.31 -6.40
C SER A 142 -5.11 8.52 -6.18
N ASP A 143 -4.52 9.35 -7.02
CA ASP A 143 -3.10 9.74 -6.97
C ASP A 143 -2.81 10.85 -5.93
N PHE A 144 -3.64 10.96 -4.90
CA PHE A 144 -3.47 12.03 -3.92
C PHE A 144 -2.17 11.88 -3.14
N LEU A 145 -1.33 12.90 -3.29
CA LEU A 145 0.00 13.06 -2.69
C LEU A 145 0.00 13.22 -1.16
N GLU A 146 -1.17 13.32 -0.51
CA GLU A 146 -1.20 13.29 0.95
C GLU A 146 -1.00 11.85 1.43
N GLU A 147 0.24 11.49 1.58
CA GLU A 147 0.64 10.22 2.18
C GLU A 147 0.21 10.19 3.65
N SER A 148 -0.32 9.04 4.06
CA SER A 148 -0.56 8.82 5.50
C SER A 148 0.78 8.84 6.23
N LYS A 149 0.85 9.60 7.33
CA LYS A 149 2.07 9.72 8.13
C LYS A 149 2.20 8.54 9.10
N VAL A 150 3.43 8.21 9.47
CA VAL A 150 3.70 7.24 10.56
C VAL A 150 2.90 7.65 11.80
N GLY A 151 2.22 6.67 12.42
CA GLY A 151 1.29 6.88 13.52
C GLY A 151 -0.17 7.08 13.09
N SER A 152 -0.47 7.24 11.78
CA SER A 152 -1.85 7.30 11.29
C SER A 152 -2.60 6.00 11.59
N ILE A 153 -3.84 6.11 12.07
CA ILE A 153 -4.74 4.98 12.25
C ILE A 153 -5.23 4.53 10.87
N LEU A 154 -5.18 3.22 10.65
CA LEU A 154 -5.61 2.55 9.43
C LEU A 154 -6.71 1.54 9.74
N VAL A 155 -7.67 1.41 8.83
CA VAL A 155 -8.78 0.45 8.91
C VAL A 155 -8.75 -0.42 7.67
N ALA A 156 -8.57 -1.73 7.83
CA ALA A 156 -8.73 -2.69 6.75
C ALA A 156 -10.12 -3.32 6.82
N LEU A 157 -10.74 -3.54 5.67
CA LEU A 157 -11.98 -4.29 5.56
C LEU A 157 -11.68 -5.64 4.90
N THR A 158 -11.77 -6.71 5.67
CA THR A 158 -11.26 -8.03 5.27
C THR A 158 -12.36 -9.08 5.25
N CYS A 159 -12.15 -10.14 4.43
CA CYS A 159 -12.95 -11.36 4.41
C CYS A 159 -12.08 -12.53 4.88
N ALA A 160 -11.91 -12.69 6.18
CA ALA A 160 -11.12 -13.79 6.74
C ALA A 160 -11.80 -15.15 6.44
N LEU A 161 -11.14 -15.98 5.65
CA LEU A 161 -11.65 -17.32 5.27
C LEU A 161 -13.13 -17.29 4.87
N GLU A 162 -14.03 -17.85 5.69
CA GLU A 162 -15.48 -17.91 5.44
C GLU A 162 -16.31 -16.91 6.29
N PHE A 163 -15.64 -16.06 7.09
CA PHE A 163 -16.34 -15.05 7.86
C PHE A 163 -16.84 -13.89 6.98
N ASP A 164 -17.88 -13.23 7.40
CA ASP A 164 -18.37 -12.02 6.77
C ASP A 164 -17.33 -10.90 6.79
N VAL A 165 -17.52 -9.91 5.92
CA VAL A 165 -16.65 -8.73 5.89
C VAL A 165 -16.64 -8.05 7.25
N GLY A 166 -15.45 -7.84 7.79
CA GLY A 166 -15.24 -7.18 9.08
C GLY A 166 -14.14 -6.13 9.03
N PRO A 167 -14.20 -5.09 9.89
CA PRO A 167 -13.13 -4.13 10.04
C PRO A 167 -12.07 -4.63 11.01
N THR A 168 -10.80 -4.47 10.66
CA THR A 168 -9.66 -4.53 11.57
C THR A 168 -8.91 -3.20 11.52
N PHE A 169 -8.31 -2.76 12.63
CA PHE A 169 -7.57 -1.51 12.66
C PHE A 169 -6.17 -1.66 13.24
N GLY A 170 -5.31 -0.76 12.85
CA GLY A 170 -3.93 -0.67 13.28
C GLY A 170 -3.35 0.70 12.99
N ILE A 171 -2.02 0.84 13.08
CA ILE A 171 -1.31 2.08 12.75
C ILE A 171 -0.28 1.85 11.67
N LEU A 172 0.00 2.88 10.89
CA LEU A 172 1.17 2.95 10.02
C LEU A 172 2.43 3.07 10.87
N GLN A 173 3.33 2.09 10.77
CA GLN A 173 4.54 2.01 11.59
C GLN A 173 5.77 2.61 10.89
N SER A 174 5.92 2.33 9.58
CA SER A 174 7.06 2.78 8.80
C SER A 174 6.83 2.60 7.31
N GLU A 175 7.75 3.13 6.52
CA GLU A 175 7.90 2.89 5.09
C GLU A 175 9.14 2.04 4.87
N GLU A 176 9.02 0.94 4.13
CA GLU A 176 10.07 -0.05 3.98
C GLU A 176 10.38 -0.31 2.50
N PHE A 177 11.64 -0.48 2.19
CA PHE A 177 12.11 -0.89 0.86
C PHE A 177 12.61 -2.34 0.82
N SER A 178 12.69 -2.99 1.96
CA SER A 178 13.13 -4.38 2.07
C SER A 178 12.57 -5.03 3.33
N PHE A 179 12.52 -6.35 3.32
CA PHE A 179 12.31 -7.17 4.50
C PHE A 179 13.30 -8.32 4.48
N GLY A 180 14.17 -8.39 5.50
CA GLY A 180 15.30 -9.31 5.49
C GLY A 180 16.23 -9.05 4.29
N LYS A 181 16.46 -10.09 3.49
CA LYS A 181 17.25 -10.00 2.24
C LYS A 181 16.40 -9.65 1.01
N ARG A 182 15.07 -9.64 1.13
CA ARG A 182 14.15 -9.37 0.03
C ARG A 182 13.98 -7.86 -0.15
N LEU A 183 14.32 -7.37 -1.33
CA LEU A 183 14.04 -5.99 -1.74
C LEU A 183 12.63 -5.90 -2.30
N PHE A 184 11.93 -4.83 -1.95
CA PHE A 184 10.62 -4.55 -2.54
C PHE A 184 10.79 -3.78 -3.86
N PRO A 185 9.90 -4.01 -4.84
CA PRO A 185 9.95 -3.29 -6.11
C PRO A 185 9.69 -1.79 -5.96
N THR A 186 8.98 -1.42 -4.91
CA THR A 186 8.66 -0.05 -4.53
C THR A 186 8.52 0.03 -3.02
N LYS A 187 8.39 1.23 -2.50
CA LYS A 187 8.13 1.48 -1.08
C LYS A 187 6.85 0.73 -0.64
N MET A 188 6.94 -0.03 0.44
CA MET A 188 5.83 -0.71 1.10
C MET A 188 5.52 -0.04 2.43
N LEU A 189 4.26 -0.03 2.84
CA LEU A 189 3.84 0.51 4.13
C LEU A 189 3.78 -0.62 5.17
N ARG A 190 4.63 -0.56 6.20
CA ARG A 190 4.55 -1.50 7.33
C ARG A 190 3.54 -1.01 8.35
N THR A 191 2.68 -1.89 8.79
CA THR A 191 1.57 -1.56 9.70
C THR A 191 1.46 -2.56 10.84
N SER A 192 0.70 -2.21 11.89
CA SER A 192 0.32 -3.12 12.99
C SER A 192 -1.03 -3.80 12.75
N LEU A 193 -1.55 -3.79 11.51
CA LEU A 193 -2.76 -4.54 11.19
C LEU A 193 -2.51 -6.03 11.39
N ALA A 194 -3.34 -6.67 12.20
CA ALA A 194 -3.30 -8.11 12.40
C ALA A 194 -4.03 -8.79 11.23
N LEU A 195 -3.29 -9.23 10.22
CA LEU A 195 -3.83 -9.87 9.02
C LEU A 195 -3.48 -11.36 9.02
N GLY A 196 -4.49 -12.18 8.84
CA GLY A 196 -4.42 -13.63 8.82
C GLY A 196 -4.80 -14.23 7.46
N PRO A 197 -5.02 -15.56 7.41
CA PRO A 197 -5.45 -16.26 6.21
C PRO A 197 -6.75 -15.69 5.63
N GLY A 198 -6.78 -15.46 4.33
CA GLY A 198 -7.93 -14.89 3.62
C GLY A 198 -8.04 -13.38 3.66
N GLU A 199 -7.24 -12.68 4.46
CA GLU A 199 -7.32 -11.22 4.63
C GLU A 199 -6.39 -10.42 3.72
N ILE A 200 -5.49 -11.12 3.02
CA ILE A 200 -4.60 -10.51 2.04
C ILE A 200 -5.38 -10.16 0.77
N GLY A 201 -5.12 -8.97 0.21
CA GLY A 201 -5.87 -8.39 -0.90
C GLY A 201 -7.00 -7.45 -0.47
N ALA A 202 -7.14 -7.17 0.82
CA ALA A 202 -8.16 -6.28 1.38
C ALA A 202 -7.81 -4.80 1.19
N PRO A 203 -8.81 -3.92 0.99
CA PRO A 203 -8.59 -2.48 0.97
C PRO A 203 -8.32 -1.95 2.37
N VAL A 204 -7.41 -0.98 2.45
CA VAL A 204 -7.06 -0.29 3.70
C VAL A 204 -7.31 1.20 3.55
N PHE A 205 -7.96 1.78 4.55
CA PHE A 205 -8.38 3.18 4.58
C PHE A 205 -7.76 3.92 5.78
N ASP A 206 -7.61 5.24 5.65
CA ASP A 206 -7.37 6.11 6.80
C ASP A 206 -8.71 6.49 7.49
N LEU A 207 -8.66 7.17 8.62
CA LEU A 207 -9.88 7.60 9.35
C LEU A 207 -10.73 8.61 8.58
N ARG A 208 -10.26 9.16 7.46
CA ARG A 208 -11.05 10.01 6.56
C ARG A 208 -11.83 9.19 5.53
N GLY A 209 -11.65 7.86 5.52
CA GLY A 209 -12.22 6.95 4.53
C GLY A 209 -11.46 6.95 3.19
N LYS A 210 -10.26 7.51 3.15
CA LYS A 210 -9.42 7.54 1.96
C LYS A 210 -8.66 6.23 1.83
N PHE A 211 -8.62 5.65 0.63
CA PHE A 211 -7.84 4.45 0.33
C PHE A 211 -6.34 4.71 0.46
N VAL A 212 -5.67 3.95 1.32
CA VAL A 212 -4.23 4.05 1.60
C VAL A 212 -3.43 3.00 0.84
N GLY A 213 -4.00 1.82 0.64
CA GLY A 213 -3.34 0.74 -0.07
C GLY A 213 -4.07 -0.59 0.08
N ILE A 214 -3.52 -1.61 -0.56
CA ILE A 214 -4.01 -2.99 -0.49
C ILE A 214 -3.15 -3.81 0.47
N SER A 215 -3.76 -4.67 1.29
CA SER A 215 -3.02 -5.61 2.13
C SER A 215 -2.26 -6.61 1.26
N HIS A 216 -0.95 -6.71 1.48
CA HIS A 216 -0.04 -7.47 0.62
C HIS A 216 0.52 -8.72 1.31
N ALA A 217 0.97 -8.59 2.55
CA ALA A 217 1.51 -9.69 3.35
C ALA A 217 1.21 -9.47 4.83
N GLY A 218 0.85 -10.54 5.53
CA GLY A 218 0.76 -10.59 6.98
C GLY A 218 1.98 -11.27 7.56
N LEU A 219 2.47 -10.76 8.68
CA LEU A 219 3.55 -11.32 9.48
C LEU A 219 3.06 -11.49 10.93
N PRO A 220 2.22 -12.49 11.21
CA PRO A 220 1.55 -12.65 12.50
C PRO A 220 2.54 -12.72 13.68
N ASP A 221 3.66 -13.42 13.51
CA ASP A 221 4.70 -13.59 14.55
C ASP A 221 5.36 -12.26 14.93
N LEU A 222 5.44 -11.33 13.98
CA LEU A 222 5.97 -9.98 14.18
C LEU A 222 4.89 -8.96 14.49
N LYS A 223 3.62 -9.36 14.57
CA LYS A 223 2.45 -8.47 14.74
C LYS A 223 2.50 -7.29 13.75
N SER A 224 2.87 -7.58 12.53
CA SER A 224 3.05 -6.60 11.46
C SER A 224 2.41 -7.08 10.17
N SER A 225 2.17 -6.16 9.28
CA SER A 225 1.75 -6.45 7.91
C SER A 225 2.33 -5.41 6.95
N PHE A 226 2.34 -5.75 5.67
CA PHE A 226 2.75 -4.85 4.60
C PHE A 226 1.57 -4.53 3.71
N LEU A 227 1.49 -3.26 3.30
CA LEU A 227 0.55 -2.79 2.30
C LEU A 227 1.32 -2.30 1.08
N LEU A 228 0.78 -2.60 -0.11
CA LEU A 228 1.17 -1.91 -1.33
C LEU A 228 0.42 -0.56 -1.37
N PRO A 229 1.13 0.58 -1.46
CA PRO A 229 0.50 1.91 -1.39
C PRO A 229 -0.47 2.20 -2.52
N ALA A 230 -1.43 3.10 -2.27
CA ALA A 230 -2.49 3.45 -3.21
C ALA A 230 -1.98 3.92 -4.58
N ASN A 231 -0.92 4.74 -4.61
CA ASN A 231 -0.30 5.21 -5.86
C ASN A 231 0.33 4.08 -6.68
N ALA A 232 0.94 3.09 -6.02
CA ALA A 232 1.45 1.89 -6.69
C ALA A 232 0.31 1.02 -7.22
N CYS A 233 -0.76 0.82 -6.43
CA CYS A 233 -1.96 0.11 -6.88
C CYS A 233 -2.57 0.76 -8.12
N MET A 234 -2.70 2.09 -8.13
CA MET A 234 -3.25 2.84 -9.26
C MET A 234 -2.41 2.65 -10.52
N ARG A 235 -1.09 2.84 -10.42
CA ARG A 235 -0.16 2.64 -11.55
C ARG A 235 -0.27 1.23 -12.14
N ILE A 236 -0.27 0.21 -11.29
CA ILE A 236 -0.36 -1.18 -11.71
C ILE A 236 -1.74 -1.45 -12.34
N ARG A 237 -2.84 -1.05 -11.68
CA ARG A 237 -4.20 -1.24 -12.21
C ARG A 237 -4.36 -0.63 -13.59
N GLU A 238 -3.84 0.59 -13.83
CA GLU A 238 -3.86 1.23 -15.15
C GLU A 238 -3.14 0.36 -16.19
N ALA A 239 -1.91 -0.08 -15.90
CA ALA A 239 -1.14 -0.92 -16.81
C ALA A 239 -1.86 -2.26 -17.11
N LEU A 240 -2.38 -2.94 -16.06
CA LEU A 240 -3.12 -4.19 -16.24
C LEU A 240 -4.40 -4.03 -17.06
N THR A 241 -5.07 -2.88 -16.95
CA THR A 241 -6.28 -2.57 -17.74
C THR A 241 -5.97 -2.43 -19.23
N PHE A 242 -4.83 -1.80 -19.58
CA PHE A 242 -4.49 -1.48 -20.97
C PHE A 242 -3.67 -2.55 -21.67
N SER A 243 -2.77 -3.24 -20.96
CA SER A 243 -1.81 -4.18 -21.55
C SER A 243 -1.79 -5.57 -20.91
N GLY A 244 -2.57 -5.80 -19.86
CA GLY A 244 -2.57 -7.06 -19.11
C GLY A 244 -1.30 -7.32 -18.29
N GLY A 245 -0.28 -6.45 -18.38
CA GLY A 245 0.99 -6.55 -17.68
C GLY A 245 1.57 -5.19 -17.35
N VAL A 246 2.65 -5.17 -16.57
CA VAL A 246 3.32 -3.94 -16.14
C VAL A 246 4.75 -3.91 -16.66
N ASP A 247 5.08 -2.85 -17.40
CA ASP A 247 6.43 -2.54 -17.79
C ASP A 247 7.04 -1.55 -16.80
N TYR A 248 8.09 -1.98 -16.11
CA TYR A 248 8.82 -1.18 -15.14
C TYR A 248 10.01 -0.48 -15.79
N GLY A 249 10.29 0.72 -15.29
CA GLY A 249 11.48 1.45 -15.70
C GLY A 249 12.74 0.84 -15.10
N TRP A 250 13.85 1.06 -15.78
CA TRP A 250 15.17 0.64 -15.38
C TRP A 250 16.24 1.63 -15.85
N PHE A 251 17.23 1.88 -15.01
CA PHE A 251 18.33 2.81 -15.30
C PHE A 251 19.66 2.11 -15.47
N GLY A 252 19.86 0.94 -14.87
CA GLY A 252 21.11 0.20 -14.88
C GLY A 252 22.19 0.80 -13.97
N ILE A 253 21.79 1.27 -12.79
CA ILE A 253 22.68 1.88 -11.79
C ILE A 253 22.66 1.02 -10.52
N THR A 254 23.86 0.68 -10.01
CA THR A 254 24.00 0.19 -8.64
C THR A 254 24.45 1.33 -7.73
N THR A 255 23.94 1.37 -6.51
CA THR A 255 24.24 2.44 -5.55
C THR A 255 24.77 1.90 -4.24
N THR A 256 25.53 2.72 -3.54
CA THR A 256 25.99 2.46 -2.18
C THR A 256 25.67 3.65 -1.27
N ARG A 257 25.60 3.38 0.04
CA ARG A 257 25.48 4.44 1.06
C ARG A 257 26.85 4.90 1.49
N GLN A 258 27.05 6.20 1.56
CA GLN A 258 28.28 6.80 2.06
C GLN A 258 27.92 7.84 3.12
N LEU A 259 28.63 7.82 4.27
CA LEU A 259 28.48 8.85 5.30
C LEU A 259 28.87 10.21 4.72
N ASN A 260 28.05 11.22 5.00
CA ASN A 260 28.35 12.60 4.64
C ASN A 260 28.81 13.44 5.87
N ASP A 261 29.27 14.64 5.62
CA ASP A 261 29.82 15.53 6.68
C ASP A 261 28.78 16.00 7.71
N THR A 262 27.49 15.81 7.44
CA THR A 262 26.37 16.21 8.32
C THR A 262 25.80 15.05 9.14
N SER A 263 26.55 13.97 9.31
CA SER A 263 26.11 12.72 10.00
C SER A 263 24.91 12.03 9.37
N GLY A 264 24.61 12.34 8.12
CA GLY A 264 23.63 11.66 7.28
C GLY A 264 24.29 10.70 6.29
N PHE A 265 23.52 10.29 5.27
CA PHE A 265 24.02 9.42 4.22
C PHE A 265 23.75 10.01 2.85
N ASP A 266 24.69 9.86 1.97
CA ASP A 266 24.57 10.11 0.54
C ASP A 266 24.36 8.79 -0.20
N ILE A 267 23.56 8.81 -1.24
CA ILE A 267 23.38 7.69 -2.16
C ILE A 267 24.28 7.94 -3.36
N VAL A 268 25.32 7.13 -3.45
CA VAL A 268 26.41 7.30 -4.43
C VAL A 268 26.30 6.23 -5.51
N VAL A 269 26.47 6.62 -6.75
CA VAL A 269 26.60 5.69 -7.89
C VAL A 269 27.85 4.83 -7.68
N GLN A 270 27.67 3.53 -7.51
CA GLN A 270 28.75 2.58 -7.34
C GLN A 270 29.25 2.10 -8.70
N ASN A 271 28.36 1.50 -9.49
CA ASN A 271 28.64 1.01 -10.83
C ASN A 271 27.51 1.32 -11.79
N LEU A 272 27.82 1.38 -13.05
CA LEU A 272 26.90 1.40 -14.16
C LEU A 272 26.93 0.03 -14.82
N ILE A 273 25.75 -0.51 -15.12
CA ILE A 273 25.65 -1.78 -15.84
C ILE A 273 25.94 -1.51 -17.31
N ASP A 274 26.78 -2.33 -17.92
CA ASP A 274 27.12 -2.21 -19.34
C ASP A 274 25.86 -2.25 -20.21
N GLU A 275 25.87 -1.48 -21.30
CA GLU A 275 24.75 -1.36 -22.24
C GLU A 275 23.43 -0.84 -21.59
N SER A 276 23.52 -0.21 -20.41
CA SER A 276 22.38 0.36 -19.73
C SER A 276 22.15 1.83 -20.10
N PRO A 277 20.93 2.35 -19.87
CA PRO A 277 20.67 3.78 -20.08
C PRO A 277 21.62 4.71 -19.33
N ALA A 278 22.02 4.32 -18.13
CA ALA A 278 22.99 5.11 -17.35
C ALA A 278 24.39 5.07 -17.95
N ALA A 279 24.83 3.90 -18.47
CA ALA A 279 26.14 3.78 -19.12
C ALA A 279 26.22 4.62 -20.41
N GLU A 280 25.12 4.78 -21.13
CA GLU A 280 25.00 5.62 -22.32
C GLU A 280 24.82 7.11 -22.00
N SER A 281 24.66 7.47 -20.72
CA SER A 281 24.43 8.84 -20.26
C SER A 281 25.71 9.53 -19.78
N LEU A 282 25.56 10.73 -19.24
CA LEU A 282 26.68 11.48 -18.63
C LEU A 282 26.88 11.18 -17.14
N ILE A 283 26.10 10.25 -16.56
CA ILE A 283 26.27 9.83 -15.15
C ILE A 283 27.56 9.03 -14.99
N LYS A 284 28.18 9.13 -13.82
CA LYS A 284 29.48 8.47 -13.55
C LYS A 284 29.47 7.83 -12.17
N SER A 285 30.28 6.79 -12.00
CA SER A 285 30.60 6.27 -10.67
C SER A 285 31.16 7.40 -9.79
N GLY A 286 30.76 7.44 -8.53
CA GLY A 286 31.07 8.52 -7.59
C GLY A 286 30.09 9.70 -7.59
N ASP A 287 29.13 9.77 -8.52
CA ASP A 287 28.08 10.79 -8.47
C ASP A 287 27.15 10.55 -7.26
N ILE A 288 26.83 11.61 -6.54
CA ILE A 288 25.83 11.55 -5.48
C ILE A 288 24.47 11.86 -6.09
N ILE A 289 23.54 10.92 -6.03
CA ILE A 289 22.18 11.12 -6.56
C ILE A 289 21.35 11.87 -5.51
N ARG A 290 20.78 13.03 -5.88
CA ARG A 290 19.88 13.82 -5.02
C ARG A 290 18.43 13.69 -5.41
N LYS A 291 18.17 13.58 -6.72
CA LYS A 291 16.81 13.53 -7.25
C LYS A 291 16.74 12.71 -8.53
N VAL A 292 15.62 12.03 -8.73
CA VAL A 292 15.23 11.39 -9.99
C VAL A 292 13.83 11.88 -10.34
N GLY A 293 13.72 12.69 -11.37
CA GLY A 293 12.52 13.45 -11.67
C GLY A 293 12.11 14.32 -10.47
N ASN A 294 10.91 14.12 -9.96
CA ASN A 294 10.38 14.84 -8.80
C ASN A 294 10.68 14.15 -7.45
N ARG A 295 11.32 12.97 -7.45
CA ARG A 295 11.55 12.16 -6.24
C ARG A 295 12.92 12.42 -5.66
N LEU A 296 12.97 12.70 -4.37
CA LEU A 296 14.22 12.78 -3.62
C LEU A 296 14.82 11.37 -3.46
N VAL A 297 16.15 11.30 -3.41
CA VAL A 297 16.90 10.07 -3.17
C VAL A 297 17.69 10.25 -1.89
N ASN A 298 17.16 9.75 -0.78
CA ASN A 298 17.73 9.85 0.56
C ASN A 298 18.23 8.48 1.07
N GLN A 299 17.74 7.40 0.49
CA GLN A 299 18.08 6.04 0.84
C GLN A 299 18.13 5.15 -0.42
N GLN A 300 18.76 3.98 -0.29
CA GLN A 300 19.08 3.12 -1.43
C GLN A 300 17.85 2.66 -2.22
N GLY A 301 16.74 2.39 -1.52
CA GLY A 301 15.47 1.98 -2.15
C GLY A 301 14.76 3.08 -2.94
N ASP A 302 15.11 4.37 -2.73
CA ASP A 302 14.46 5.48 -3.43
C ASP A 302 14.74 5.46 -4.93
N LEU A 303 15.91 4.94 -5.36
CA LEU A 303 16.21 4.78 -6.79
C LEU A 303 15.30 3.73 -7.43
N ALA A 304 15.10 2.59 -6.78
CA ALA A 304 14.17 1.55 -7.23
C ALA A 304 12.73 2.07 -7.27
N HIS A 305 12.32 2.81 -6.24
CA HIS A 305 11.03 3.47 -6.19
C HIS A 305 10.84 4.49 -7.34
N ALA A 306 11.88 5.27 -7.65
CA ALA A 306 11.84 6.18 -8.79
C ALA A 306 11.73 5.42 -10.12
N ALA A 307 12.48 4.33 -10.30
CA ALA A 307 12.41 3.46 -11.47
C ALA A 307 11.01 2.82 -11.62
N PHE A 308 10.42 2.35 -10.51
CA PHE A 308 9.07 1.80 -10.49
C PHE A 308 8.03 2.74 -11.11
N PHE A 309 8.11 4.04 -10.84
CA PHE A 309 7.18 5.04 -11.38
C PHE A 309 7.60 5.65 -12.72
N SER A 310 8.80 5.33 -13.20
CA SER A 310 9.27 5.80 -14.51
C SER A 310 8.74 4.90 -15.63
N ARG A 311 8.21 5.53 -16.70
CA ARG A 311 7.72 4.77 -17.85
C ARG A 311 8.87 4.48 -18.81
N PRO A 312 9.03 3.24 -19.30
CA PRO A 312 9.98 2.93 -20.36
C PRO A 312 9.81 3.85 -21.59
N ASN A 313 10.92 4.12 -22.27
CA ASN A 313 11.01 5.01 -23.44
C ASN A 313 10.71 6.50 -23.17
N THR A 314 10.66 6.92 -21.90
CA THR A 314 10.61 8.34 -21.52
C THR A 314 11.98 8.80 -21.02
N PHE A 315 12.17 10.12 -20.90
CA PHE A 315 13.36 10.70 -20.27
C PHE A 315 13.02 11.15 -18.85
N VAL A 316 13.94 10.87 -17.93
CA VAL A 316 13.88 11.31 -16.54
C VAL A 316 15.16 12.07 -16.21
N GLU A 317 15.02 13.26 -15.60
CA GLU A 317 16.16 14.08 -15.18
C GLU A 317 16.71 13.57 -13.84
N PHE A 318 18.00 13.28 -13.80
CA PHE A 318 18.74 13.01 -12.58
C PHE A 318 19.43 14.30 -12.15
N LEU A 319 19.24 14.69 -10.88
CA LEU A 319 20.02 15.72 -10.22
C LEU A 319 21.11 15.01 -9.41
N VAL A 320 22.35 15.19 -9.82
CA VAL A 320 23.52 14.60 -9.15
C VAL A 320 24.47 15.67 -8.65
N ILE A 321 25.27 15.33 -7.63
CA ILE A 321 26.38 16.17 -7.16
C ILE A 321 27.70 15.49 -7.57
N ARG A 322 28.53 16.21 -8.29
CA ARG A 322 29.87 15.79 -8.73
C ARG A 322 30.85 16.91 -8.44
N GLY A 323 31.89 16.62 -7.60
CA GLY A 323 32.86 17.63 -7.19
C GLY A 323 32.24 18.88 -6.55
N GLY A 324 31.21 18.70 -5.75
CA GLY A 324 30.47 19.78 -5.06
C GLY A 324 29.53 20.61 -5.95
N LYS A 325 29.35 20.25 -7.23
CA LYS A 325 28.47 20.97 -8.17
C LYS A 325 27.25 20.14 -8.52
N GLU A 326 26.10 20.77 -8.58
CA GLU A 326 24.86 20.16 -9.08
C GLU A 326 24.88 20.05 -10.60
N ILE A 327 24.57 18.86 -11.11
CA ILE A 327 24.50 18.55 -12.53
C ILE A 327 23.17 17.86 -12.80
N LYS A 328 22.47 18.30 -13.84
CA LYS A 328 21.24 17.69 -14.33
C LYS A 328 21.57 16.82 -15.55
N ILE A 329 21.18 15.56 -15.46
CA ILE A 329 21.49 14.57 -16.49
C ILE A 329 20.19 13.89 -16.92
N PRO A 330 19.73 14.08 -18.17
CA PRO A 330 18.58 13.33 -18.67
C PRO A 330 19.02 11.90 -19.00
N ILE A 331 18.26 10.92 -18.48
CA ILE A 331 18.49 9.50 -18.76
C ILE A 331 17.21 8.95 -19.44
N LYS A 332 17.37 8.24 -20.55
CA LYS A 332 16.30 7.52 -21.19
C LYS A 332 16.00 6.26 -20.38
N VAL A 333 14.75 6.10 -19.96
CA VAL A 333 14.33 4.94 -19.18
C VAL A 333 14.23 3.72 -20.09
N ALA A 334 14.91 2.63 -19.77
CA ALA A 334 14.71 1.35 -20.43
C ALA A 334 13.60 0.54 -19.72
N LYS A 335 13.12 -0.49 -20.39
CA LYS A 335 12.30 -1.52 -19.74
C LYS A 335 13.19 -2.38 -18.84
N ARG A 336 12.73 -2.64 -17.61
CA ARG A 336 13.46 -3.51 -16.68
C ARG A 336 13.66 -4.89 -17.32
N PRO A 337 14.89 -5.42 -17.37
CA PRO A 337 15.15 -6.80 -17.77
C PRO A 337 14.43 -7.77 -16.82
N SER A 338 13.99 -8.92 -17.34
CA SER A 338 13.52 -10.01 -16.49
C SER A 338 14.71 -10.73 -15.87
N PHE A 339 14.75 -10.78 -14.53
CA PHE A 339 15.79 -11.53 -13.81
C PHE A 339 15.26 -12.91 -13.43
N SER A 340 16.10 -13.93 -13.45
CA SER A 340 15.72 -15.31 -13.11
C SER A 340 15.16 -15.45 -11.68
N ASN A 341 15.59 -14.58 -10.78
CA ASN A 341 15.12 -14.55 -9.40
C ASN A 341 13.69 -14.00 -9.24
N ASP A 342 13.18 -13.21 -10.22
CA ASP A 342 11.80 -12.71 -10.18
C ASP A 342 10.76 -13.86 -10.22
N VAL A 343 11.15 -15.02 -10.78
CA VAL A 343 10.30 -16.20 -10.91
C VAL A 343 10.47 -17.16 -9.72
N ALA A 344 11.70 -17.35 -9.24
CA ALA A 344 12.00 -18.24 -8.11
C ALA A 344 11.39 -17.76 -6.78
N ASP A 345 11.41 -16.44 -6.53
CA ASP A 345 10.79 -15.85 -5.33
C ASP A 345 9.26 -16.01 -5.29
N MET A 346 8.63 -16.24 -6.44
CA MET A 346 7.19 -16.54 -6.50
C MET A 346 6.86 -18.00 -6.19
N GLU A 347 7.68 -18.93 -6.61
CA GLU A 347 7.44 -20.36 -6.37
C GLU A 347 7.63 -20.68 -4.89
N ASP A 348 8.64 -20.09 -4.24
CA ASP A 348 8.88 -20.29 -2.81
C ASP A 348 7.79 -19.65 -1.92
N SER A 349 7.24 -18.50 -2.28
CA SER A 349 6.13 -17.87 -1.55
C SER A 349 4.82 -18.67 -1.61
N ILE A 350 4.66 -19.53 -2.62
CA ILE A 350 3.48 -20.40 -2.80
C ILE A 350 3.64 -21.71 -2.00
N LEU A 351 4.86 -22.15 -1.78
CA LEU A 351 5.15 -23.42 -1.11
C LEU A 351 5.32 -23.28 0.42
N GLU A 352 5.63 -22.09 0.94
CA GLU A 352 5.86 -21.87 2.38
C GLU A 352 4.60 -21.75 3.25
N ASP A 353 3.41 -21.71 2.65
CA ASP A 353 2.15 -21.69 3.40
C ASP A 353 1.68 -23.08 3.86
N GLY A 354 2.54 -24.08 3.84
CA GLY A 354 2.12 -25.45 4.11
C GLY A 354 3.14 -26.43 4.65
N SER A 355 4.17 -26.07 5.39
CA SER A 355 4.87 -27.06 6.27
C SER A 355 5.96 -26.41 7.14
N ASP A 356 5.93 -26.74 8.44
CA ASP A 356 6.97 -26.62 9.46
C ASP A 356 8.41 -26.49 8.95
N ARG A 357 9.11 -25.42 9.36
CA ARG A 357 10.58 -25.44 9.43
C ARG A 357 11.12 -24.72 10.66
N HIS A 358 11.55 -25.53 11.60
CA HIS A 358 12.69 -25.22 12.45
C HIS A 358 13.97 -25.70 11.75
N SER A 359 14.89 -24.80 11.41
CA SER A 359 16.32 -25.09 11.30
C SER A 359 17.13 -23.78 11.35
N PRO A 360 18.25 -23.73 12.07
CA PRO A 360 18.97 -22.51 12.38
C PRO A 360 19.84 -22.05 11.21
N ALA A 361 19.86 -20.73 11.01
CA ALA A 361 20.64 -20.03 10.00
C ALA A 361 22.14 -20.17 10.23
N ASN A 362 22.86 -20.59 9.20
CA ASN A 362 24.32 -20.48 9.12
C ASN A 362 24.68 -19.10 8.53
N ASN A 363 25.34 -18.29 9.34
CA ASN A 363 25.93 -17.01 8.91
C ASN A 363 27.14 -17.26 8.02
N ASN A 364 27.08 -16.86 6.76
CA ASN A 364 28.19 -16.29 5.97
C ASN A 364 27.68 -16.05 4.54
N ASP A 365 27.42 -14.79 4.20
CA ASP A 365 27.80 -14.16 2.95
C ASP A 365 27.15 -12.77 2.84
N SER A 366 27.95 -11.77 3.17
CA SER A 366 27.68 -10.37 2.91
C SER A 366 28.19 -10.04 1.50
N ASN A 367 27.31 -10.03 0.49
CA ASN A 367 27.41 -9.23 -0.73
C ASN A 367 26.41 -9.76 -1.77
N GLN A 368 25.20 -9.24 -1.75
CA GLN A 368 24.30 -9.32 -2.89
C GLN A 368 23.84 -7.90 -3.24
N THR A 369 24.50 -7.34 -4.23
CA THR A 369 24.05 -6.12 -4.91
C THR A 369 23.06 -6.53 -5.98
N SER A 370 21.78 -6.16 -5.81
CA SER A 370 20.79 -6.28 -6.86
C SER A 370 20.90 -5.09 -7.81
N PRO A 371 20.97 -5.28 -9.12
CA PRO A 371 20.99 -4.20 -10.10
C PRO A 371 19.57 -3.65 -10.33
N PHE A 372 19.34 -2.40 -9.97
CA PHE A 372 18.13 -1.63 -10.29
C PHE A 372 18.32 -0.65 -11.43
#